data_ea74a4cde5af55f96fd02444b6734ad7
#
_entry.id   ea74a4cde5af55f96fd02444b6734ad7
#
_cell.length_a   1.000
_cell.length_b   1.000
_cell.length_c   1.000
_cell.angle_alpha   90.00
_cell.angle_beta   90.00
_cell.angle_gamma   90.00
#
_symmetry.space_group_name_H-M   'P 1'
#
loop_
_entity.id
_entity.type
_entity.pdbx_description
1 polymer ?
#
loop_
_entity_poly.entity_id
_entity_poly.type
_entity_poly.pdbx_seq_one_letter_code
_entity_poly.pdbx_strand_id
1 'polypeptide(L)'
;MKKLITISFIFLLGISACYAAEDRQKEEDRLNNAGVTMKEILNTPENIPKELLDQAKCVIVVPSVLKAAFVVGGSYGRGAMVCRTGKDFSGRWGSPAMYALEGASVGFQLGGEATDFVFLMMNARGVDSLLNSKVKLGADVSIAAGPVGRAAAADTDAYMRAEILSYSRSRGLFAGISLEGSTLRPDEDGNEALYGRRLSARTIIRGPSPVPPKAAHDLIGKLDAASPHLKA
;
A
#
# COMPACT_ATOMS: atom_id res chain seq x y z
N MET A 1 39.79 32.69 -10.06
CA MET A 1 38.85 31.82 -10.76
C MET A 1 38.64 30.45 -10.06
N LYS A 2 39.70 29.75 -9.60
CA LYS A 2 39.57 28.44 -8.90
C LYS A 2 38.68 28.47 -7.63
N LYS A 3 38.74 29.53 -6.80
CA LYS A 3 37.95 29.64 -5.57
C LYS A 3 36.44 29.84 -5.81
N LEU A 4 36.03 30.51 -6.90
CA LEU A 4 34.61 30.68 -7.24
C LEU A 4 33.96 29.37 -7.71
N ILE A 5 34.70 28.53 -8.44
CA ILE A 5 34.21 27.23 -8.93
C ILE A 5 33.97 26.27 -7.77
N THR A 6 34.82 26.30 -6.74
CA THR A 6 34.69 25.43 -5.56
C THR A 6 33.44 25.78 -4.72
N ILE A 7 33.14 27.07 -4.56
CA ILE A 7 31.96 27.53 -3.79
C ILE A 7 30.65 27.17 -4.52
N SER A 8 30.62 27.32 -5.87
CA SER A 8 29.46 26.95 -6.68
C SER A 8 29.16 25.44 -6.62
N PHE A 9 30.17 24.57 -6.57
CA PHE A 9 30.05 23.14 -6.50
C PHE A 9 29.51 22.65 -5.13
N ILE A 10 29.96 23.31 -4.04
CA ILE A 10 29.46 23.01 -2.67
C ILE A 10 27.99 23.42 -2.51
N PHE A 11 27.58 24.54 -3.13
CA PHE A 11 26.21 25.00 -3.08
C PHE A 11 25.24 24.07 -3.85
N LEU A 12 25.63 23.54 -5.00
CA LEU A 12 24.85 22.57 -5.77
C LEU A 12 24.67 21.24 -5.02
N LEU A 13 25.68 20.72 -4.36
CA LEU A 13 25.62 19.51 -3.56
C LEU A 13 24.69 19.67 -2.35
N GLY A 14 24.64 20.83 -1.72
CA GLY A 14 23.74 21.11 -0.59
C GLY A 14 22.26 21.12 -0.99
N ILE A 15 21.92 21.64 -2.16
CA ILE A 15 20.55 21.69 -2.67
C ILE A 15 20.05 20.28 -2.98
N SER A 16 20.82 19.43 -3.64
CA SER A 16 20.44 18.06 -3.98
C SER A 16 20.19 17.19 -2.72
N ALA A 17 21.00 17.35 -1.68
CA ALA A 17 20.81 16.62 -0.43
C ALA A 17 19.53 17.04 0.32
N CYS A 18 19.15 18.32 0.23
CA CYS A 18 17.93 18.83 0.84
C CYS A 18 16.67 18.26 0.17
N TYR A 19 16.61 18.18 -1.16
CA TYR A 19 15.50 17.59 -1.90
C TYR A 19 15.36 16.09 -1.61
N ALA A 20 16.45 15.34 -1.58
CA ALA A 20 16.42 13.91 -1.26
C ALA A 20 15.92 13.64 0.17
N ALA A 21 16.27 14.49 1.12
CA ALA A 21 15.79 14.38 2.49
C ALA A 21 14.28 14.69 2.60
N GLU A 22 13.79 15.69 1.87
CA GLU A 22 12.37 16.04 1.83
C GLU A 22 11.52 14.92 1.19
N ASP A 23 11.97 14.33 0.10
CA ASP A 23 11.25 13.25 -0.56
C ASP A 23 11.21 11.99 0.31
N ARG A 24 12.29 11.67 1.00
CA ARG A 24 12.33 10.59 1.99
C ARG A 24 11.35 10.84 3.13
N GLN A 25 11.29 12.05 3.68
CA GLN A 25 10.35 12.39 4.76
C GLN A 25 8.90 12.18 4.32
N LYS A 26 8.55 12.55 3.08
CA LYS A 26 7.20 12.31 2.53
C LYS A 26 6.84 10.82 2.51
N GLU A 27 7.78 9.95 2.16
CA GLU A 27 7.54 8.49 2.15
C GLU A 27 7.45 7.93 3.59
N GLU A 28 8.26 8.42 4.52
CA GLU A 28 8.18 8.05 5.93
C GLU A 28 6.84 8.49 6.54
N ASP A 29 6.33 9.66 6.20
CA ASP A 29 5.01 10.14 6.64
C ASP A 29 3.88 9.27 6.08
N ARG A 30 3.98 8.80 4.83
CA ARG A 30 3.03 7.84 4.25
C ARG A 30 3.01 6.51 4.98
N LEU A 31 4.17 5.99 5.37
CA LEU A 31 4.28 4.77 6.18
C LEU A 31 3.66 4.95 7.55
N ASN A 32 3.92 6.07 8.22
CA ASN A 32 3.31 6.39 9.50
C ASN A 32 1.77 6.47 9.37
N ASN A 33 1.26 7.15 8.34
CA ASN A 33 -0.17 7.25 8.07
C ASN A 33 -0.78 5.87 7.76
N ALA A 34 -0.07 5.01 7.02
CA ALA A 34 -0.52 3.64 6.78
C ALA A 34 -0.62 2.82 8.08
N GLY A 35 0.32 3.00 9.00
CA GLY A 35 0.27 2.40 10.35
C GLY A 35 -0.92 2.90 11.16
N VAL A 36 -1.20 4.21 11.13
CA VAL A 36 -2.39 4.81 11.78
C VAL A 36 -3.67 4.24 11.17
N THR A 37 -3.79 4.22 9.83
CA THR A 37 -4.95 3.66 9.12
C THR A 37 -5.20 2.19 9.52
N MET A 38 -4.16 1.35 9.51
CA MET A 38 -4.31 -0.05 9.91
C MET A 38 -4.73 -0.18 11.37
N LYS A 39 -4.14 0.61 12.29
CA LYS A 39 -4.54 0.61 13.70
C LYS A 39 -6.03 0.93 13.87
N GLU A 40 -6.49 1.96 13.19
CA GLU A 40 -7.89 2.40 13.28
C GLU A 40 -8.84 1.33 12.71
N ILE A 41 -8.51 0.73 11.57
CA ILE A 41 -9.31 -0.36 10.96
C ILE A 41 -9.36 -1.57 11.89
N LEU A 42 -8.23 -2.04 12.42
CA LEU A 42 -8.18 -3.21 13.28
C LEU A 42 -8.90 -3.02 14.62
N ASN A 43 -9.10 -1.78 15.07
CA ASN A 43 -9.79 -1.45 16.31
C ASN A 43 -11.31 -1.21 16.13
N THR A 44 -11.84 -1.22 14.91
CA THR A 44 -13.28 -1.11 14.68
C THR A 44 -14.00 -2.44 14.95
N PRO A 45 -15.25 -2.43 15.43
CA PRO A 45 -16.05 -3.66 15.59
C PRO A 45 -16.25 -4.40 14.26
N GLU A 46 -16.34 -3.66 13.15
CA GLU A 46 -16.51 -4.14 11.78
C GLU A 46 -15.17 -4.16 11.04
N ASN A 47 -14.16 -4.78 11.65
CA ASN A 47 -12.81 -4.84 11.08
C ASN A 47 -12.67 -5.90 9.98
N ILE A 48 -11.45 -5.97 9.41
CA ILE A 48 -11.05 -7.06 8.53
C ILE A 48 -11.10 -8.37 9.33
N PRO A 49 -11.81 -9.41 8.86
CA PRO A 49 -11.82 -10.70 9.53
C PRO A 49 -10.42 -11.27 9.69
N LYS A 50 -10.14 -11.74 10.90
CA LYS A 50 -8.82 -12.28 11.25
C LYS A 50 -8.40 -13.41 10.32
N GLU A 51 -9.33 -14.26 9.94
CA GLU A 51 -9.14 -15.43 9.07
C GLU A 51 -8.62 -15.00 7.69
N LEU A 52 -9.14 -13.90 7.14
CA LEU A 52 -8.69 -13.36 5.86
C LEU A 52 -7.31 -12.69 5.97
N LEU A 53 -7.06 -11.98 7.06
CA LEU A 53 -5.74 -11.39 7.32
C LEU A 53 -4.68 -12.47 7.56
N ASP A 54 -5.03 -13.57 8.25
CA ASP A 54 -4.17 -14.73 8.47
C ASP A 54 -3.77 -15.44 7.17
N GLN A 55 -4.62 -15.37 6.14
CA GLN A 55 -4.38 -15.99 4.83
C GLN A 55 -3.74 -15.03 3.82
N ALA A 56 -3.82 -13.72 4.09
CA ALA A 56 -3.24 -12.71 3.21
C ALA A 56 -1.71 -12.86 3.12
N LYS A 57 -1.22 -12.88 1.90
CA LYS A 57 0.21 -12.93 1.58
C LYS A 57 0.85 -11.55 1.65
N CYS A 58 0.10 -10.54 1.22
CA CYS A 58 0.49 -9.14 1.29
C CYS A 58 -0.71 -8.27 1.66
N VAL A 59 -0.41 -7.13 2.25
CA VAL A 59 -1.38 -6.05 2.52
C VAL A 59 -0.87 -4.78 1.87
N ILE A 60 -1.71 -4.07 1.11
CA ILE A 60 -1.43 -2.71 0.65
C ILE A 60 -2.32 -1.76 1.43
N VAL A 61 -1.74 -0.71 1.99
CA VAL A 61 -2.46 0.38 2.65
C VAL A 61 -2.18 1.66 1.91
N VAL A 62 -3.23 2.31 1.42
CA VAL A 62 -3.17 3.59 0.69
C VAL A 62 -3.99 4.60 1.47
N PRO A 63 -3.36 5.36 2.39
CA PRO A 63 -4.06 6.35 3.19
C PRO A 63 -4.42 7.58 2.36
N SER A 64 -5.52 8.22 2.70
CA SER A 64 -5.94 9.55 2.23
C SER A 64 -5.93 9.71 0.71
N VAL A 65 -6.49 8.73 0.00
CA VAL A 65 -6.68 8.83 -1.46
C VAL A 65 -7.61 9.98 -1.76
N LEU A 66 -7.14 10.91 -2.57
CA LEU A 66 -7.91 12.07 -2.99
C LEU A 66 -8.74 11.72 -4.23
N LYS A 67 -10.01 12.08 -4.18
CA LYS A 67 -10.92 12.02 -5.33
C LYS A 67 -11.23 13.44 -5.78
N ALA A 68 -10.99 13.74 -7.05
CA ALA A 68 -11.38 15.00 -7.65
C ALA A 68 -12.22 14.72 -8.89
N ALA A 69 -13.47 15.19 -8.91
CA ALA A 69 -14.38 15.00 -10.02
C ALA A 69 -15.22 16.25 -10.27
N PHE A 70 -15.33 16.67 -11.53
CA PHE A 70 -16.28 17.72 -11.96
C PHE A 70 -17.21 17.25 -13.07
N VAL A 71 -16.94 16.33 -13.88
CA VAL A 71 -17.77 15.58 -14.85
C VAL A 71 -17.07 14.26 -15.12
N VAL A 72 -15.76 14.33 -15.29
CA VAL A 72 -14.82 13.19 -15.30
C VAL A 72 -13.86 13.44 -14.15
N GLY A 73 -13.67 12.46 -13.29
CA GLY A 73 -12.82 12.58 -12.13
C GLY A 73 -11.72 11.55 -12.13
N GLY A 74 -10.70 11.82 -11.33
CA GLY A 74 -9.65 10.88 -11.04
C GLY A 74 -9.50 10.68 -9.53
N SER A 75 -9.04 9.53 -9.14
CA SER A 75 -8.55 9.26 -7.79
C SER A 75 -7.06 8.95 -7.86
N TYR A 76 -6.31 9.49 -6.91
CA TYR A 76 -4.89 9.25 -6.79
C TYR A 76 -4.50 9.15 -5.32
N GLY A 77 -3.72 8.15 -5.00
CA GLY A 77 -3.15 7.97 -3.68
C GLY A 77 -1.86 7.17 -3.73
N ARG A 78 -1.02 7.35 -2.74
CA ARG A 78 0.23 6.61 -2.57
C ARG A 78 0.22 5.95 -1.20
N GLY A 79 0.80 4.77 -1.12
CA GLY A 79 0.83 3.97 0.09
C GLY A 79 1.91 2.90 0.05
N ALA A 80 1.76 1.89 0.87
CA ALA A 80 2.76 0.86 1.03
C ALA A 80 2.17 -0.54 0.94
N MET A 81 2.89 -1.44 0.29
CA MET A 81 2.66 -2.87 0.26
C MET A 81 3.64 -3.55 1.21
N VAL A 82 3.12 -4.29 2.16
CA VAL A 82 3.90 -5.14 3.07
C VAL A 82 3.52 -6.58 2.80
N CYS A 83 4.51 -7.43 2.55
CA CYS A 83 4.30 -8.86 2.31
C CYS A 83 4.94 -9.70 3.39
N ARG A 84 4.43 -10.90 3.58
CA ARG A 84 5.09 -11.90 4.39
C ARG A 84 6.38 -12.36 3.72
N THR A 85 7.38 -12.64 4.52
CA THR A 85 8.67 -13.13 4.07
C THR A 85 8.64 -14.63 3.74
N GLY A 86 9.72 -15.14 3.16
CA GLY A 86 9.85 -16.55 2.80
C GLY A 86 9.33 -16.89 1.41
N LYS A 87 9.69 -18.08 0.93
CA LYS A 87 9.42 -18.51 -0.45
C LYS A 87 7.92 -18.49 -0.79
N ASP A 88 7.08 -18.94 0.14
CA ASP A 88 5.63 -19.08 -0.04
C ASP A 88 4.84 -18.07 0.80
N PHE A 89 5.47 -16.95 1.20
CA PHE A 89 4.89 -15.95 2.08
C PHE A 89 4.45 -16.51 3.43
N SER A 90 5.15 -17.51 3.95
CA SER A 90 4.80 -18.18 5.21
C SER A 90 5.42 -17.52 6.45
N GLY A 91 6.34 -16.58 6.26
CA GLY A 91 7.06 -15.91 7.34
C GLY A 91 6.32 -14.73 7.95
N ARG A 92 7.07 -13.92 8.71
CA ARG A 92 6.59 -12.66 9.30
C ARG A 92 6.48 -11.57 8.22
N TRP A 93 5.81 -10.47 8.56
CA TRP A 93 5.72 -9.31 7.70
C TRP A 93 7.10 -8.66 7.47
N GLY A 94 7.41 -8.37 6.21
CA GLY A 94 8.70 -7.87 5.77
C GLY A 94 8.73 -6.37 5.52
N SER A 95 9.75 -5.93 4.80
CA SER A 95 9.95 -4.52 4.46
C SER A 95 8.91 -4.02 3.45
N PRO A 96 8.43 -2.77 3.59
CA PRO A 96 7.44 -2.19 2.70
C PRO A 96 8.02 -1.84 1.32
N ALA A 97 7.22 -2.03 0.27
CA ALA A 97 7.44 -1.42 -1.04
C ALA A 97 6.38 -0.36 -1.29
N MET A 98 6.77 0.79 -1.84
CA MET A 98 5.85 1.89 -2.12
C MET A 98 5.02 1.61 -3.36
N TYR A 99 3.73 1.98 -3.31
CA TYR A 99 2.73 1.75 -4.35
C TYR A 99 1.89 2.99 -4.58
N ALA A 100 1.39 3.14 -5.80
CA ALA A 100 0.41 4.15 -6.17
C ALA A 100 -0.89 3.49 -6.64
N LEU A 101 -2.02 4.05 -6.21
CA LEU A 101 -3.36 3.74 -6.67
C LEU A 101 -3.84 4.89 -7.57
N GLU A 102 -4.25 4.55 -8.77
CA GLU A 102 -4.79 5.49 -9.76
C GLU A 102 -6.16 4.97 -10.20
N GLY A 103 -7.16 5.84 -10.22
CA GLY A 103 -8.51 5.49 -10.67
C GLY A 103 -9.12 6.56 -11.53
N ALA A 104 -9.94 6.16 -12.50
CA ALA A 104 -10.84 7.06 -13.18
C ALA A 104 -12.24 6.93 -12.58
N SER A 105 -12.87 8.04 -12.25
CA SER A 105 -14.26 8.07 -11.79
C SER A 105 -15.09 8.93 -12.70
N VAL A 106 -16.28 8.44 -13.04
CA VAL A 106 -17.29 9.22 -13.76
C VAL A 106 -18.41 9.54 -12.78
N GLY A 107 -18.70 10.80 -12.55
CA GLY A 107 -19.78 11.21 -11.65
C GLY A 107 -19.59 12.60 -11.09
N PHE A 108 -20.71 13.20 -10.69
CA PHE A 108 -20.76 14.54 -10.11
C PHE A 108 -20.52 14.41 -8.60
N GLN A 109 -19.27 14.58 -8.16
CA GLN A 109 -18.94 14.72 -6.73
C GLN A 109 -18.20 16.04 -6.53
N LEU A 110 -18.93 17.03 -6.02
CA LEU A 110 -18.34 18.26 -5.51
C LEU A 110 -17.76 17.99 -4.11
N GLY A 111 -16.45 18.02 -4.00
CA GLY A 111 -15.75 17.92 -2.72
C GLY A 111 -14.61 16.92 -2.74
N GLY A 112 -13.45 17.32 -2.22
CA GLY A 112 -12.31 16.43 -1.99
C GLY A 112 -12.58 15.59 -0.75
N GLU A 113 -13.00 14.36 -0.93
CA GLU A 113 -13.09 13.39 0.17
C GLU A 113 -11.83 12.54 0.19
N ALA A 114 -11.16 12.50 1.34
CA ALA A 114 -10.05 11.60 1.57
C ALA A 114 -10.60 10.24 2.01
N THR A 115 -10.23 9.19 1.31
CA THR A 115 -10.62 7.80 1.61
C THR A 115 -9.37 6.95 1.75
N ASP A 116 -9.30 6.18 2.82
CA ASP A 116 -8.25 5.17 2.98
C ASP A 116 -8.68 3.88 2.29
N PHE A 117 -7.74 3.22 1.61
CA PHE A 117 -7.96 1.91 1.01
C PHE A 117 -7.00 0.87 1.57
N VAL A 118 -7.52 -0.34 1.76
CA VAL A 118 -6.73 -1.51 2.14
C VAL A 118 -7.03 -2.64 1.17
N PHE A 119 -5.97 -3.30 0.70
CA PHE A 119 -6.06 -4.45 -0.18
C PHE A 119 -5.35 -5.63 0.45
N LEU A 120 -6.01 -6.79 0.48
CA LEU A 120 -5.41 -8.06 0.87
C LEU A 120 -5.11 -8.88 -0.38
N MET A 121 -3.86 -9.26 -0.57
CA MET A 121 -3.44 -10.18 -1.63
C MET A 121 -3.59 -11.60 -1.12
N MET A 122 -4.58 -12.34 -1.62
CA MET A 122 -4.94 -13.66 -1.11
C MET A 122 -4.08 -14.79 -1.66
N ASN A 123 -3.46 -14.61 -2.83
CA ASN A 123 -2.63 -15.64 -3.47
C ASN A 123 -1.35 -15.08 -4.09
N ALA A 124 -0.41 -15.99 -4.38
CA ALA A 124 0.90 -15.63 -4.94
C ALA A 124 0.79 -15.04 -6.36
N ARG A 125 -0.21 -15.45 -7.15
CA ARG A 125 -0.40 -14.96 -8.52
C ARG A 125 -0.75 -13.47 -8.52
N GLY A 126 -1.69 -13.03 -7.68
CA GLY A 126 -2.02 -11.62 -7.52
C GLY A 126 -0.81 -10.78 -7.07
N VAL A 127 -0.02 -11.32 -6.12
CA VAL A 127 1.24 -10.66 -5.71
C VAL A 127 2.21 -10.55 -6.87
N ASP A 128 2.49 -11.63 -7.59
CA ASP A 128 3.48 -11.64 -8.68
C ASP A 128 3.07 -10.72 -9.84
N SER A 129 1.78 -10.60 -10.14
CA SER A 129 1.27 -9.62 -11.11
C SER A 129 1.62 -8.19 -10.69
N LEU A 130 1.36 -7.82 -9.43
CA LEU A 130 1.66 -6.49 -8.89
C LEU A 130 3.17 -6.18 -8.79
N LEU A 131 4.00 -7.21 -8.57
CA LEU A 131 5.46 -7.02 -8.51
C LEU A 131 6.12 -6.80 -9.88
N ASN A 132 5.45 -7.17 -10.97
CA ASN A 132 6.02 -7.10 -12.31
C ASN A 132 5.68 -5.82 -13.05
N SER A 133 4.49 -5.27 -12.82
CA SER A 133 4.00 -4.17 -13.64
C SER A 133 2.82 -3.44 -12.98
N LYS A 134 2.40 -2.39 -13.65
CA LYS A 134 1.11 -1.74 -13.47
C LYS A 134 -0.02 -2.74 -13.76
N VAL A 135 -0.95 -2.86 -12.82
CA VAL A 135 -2.06 -3.82 -12.86
C VAL A 135 -3.39 -3.07 -12.83
N LYS A 136 -4.26 -3.38 -13.78
CA LYS A 136 -5.64 -2.91 -13.80
C LYS A 136 -6.53 -3.89 -13.05
N LEU A 137 -7.11 -3.42 -11.95
CA LEU A 137 -7.98 -4.19 -11.09
C LEU A 137 -9.27 -4.59 -11.80
N GLY A 138 -9.66 -5.85 -11.68
CA GLY A 138 -10.82 -6.42 -12.36
C GLY A 138 -10.55 -6.89 -13.80
N ALA A 139 -9.43 -6.47 -14.41
CA ALA A 139 -9.05 -6.90 -15.75
C ALA A 139 -7.82 -7.82 -15.74
N ASP A 140 -6.72 -7.39 -15.09
CA ASP A 140 -5.47 -8.15 -15.05
C ASP A 140 -5.42 -9.09 -13.84
N VAL A 141 -6.09 -8.70 -12.74
CA VAL A 141 -6.26 -9.50 -11.52
C VAL A 141 -7.69 -9.40 -11.04
N SER A 142 -8.21 -10.48 -10.50
CA SER A 142 -9.56 -10.48 -9.91
C SER A 142 -9.57 -9.73 -8.58
N ILE A 143 -10.55 -8.85 -8.41
CA ILE A 143 -10.76 -8.07 -7.19
C ILE A 143 -12.21 -8.20 -6.75
N ALA A 144 -12.40 -8.31 -5.45
CA ALA A 144 -13.73 -8.32 -4.83
C ALA A 144 -13.78 -7.38 -3.63
N ALA A 145 -14.98 -6.91 -3.31
CA ALA A 145 -15.24 -6.24 -2.05
C ALA A 145 -15.00 -7.20 -0.89
N GLY A 146 -14.14 -6.84 0.06
CA GLY A 146 -13.86 -7.69 1.20
C GLY A 146 -15.04 -7.72 2.19
N PRO A 147 -15.35 -8.85 2.82
CA PRO A 147 -16.36 -8.91 3.85
C PRO A 147 -15.90 -8.24 5.13
N VAL A 148 -16.81 -7.65 5.88
CA VAL A 148 -16.53 -6.95 7.14
C VAL A 148 -17.32 -7.56 8.30
N GLY A 149 -16.74 -7.53 9.50
CA GLY A 149 -17.39 -7.99 10.72
C GLY A 149 -17.76 -9.48 10.69
N ARG A 150 -18.82 -9.84 11.42
CA ARG A 150 -19.27 -11.24 11.58
C ARG A 150 -19.92 -11.84 10.31
N ALA A 151 -20.32 -11.03 9.36
CA ALA A 151 -20.90 -11.51 8.09
C ALA A 151 -19.90 -12.29 7.24
N ALA A 152 -18.62 -12.15 7.51
CA ALA A 152 -17.53 -12.83 6.81
C ALA A 152 -17.49 -14.36 7.03
N ALA A 153 -18.08 -14.85 8.10
CA ALA A 153 -18.00 -16.27 8.44
C ALA A 153 -18.86 -17.17 7.53
N ALA A 154 -19.85 -16.60 6.82
CA ALA A 154 -20.83 -17.37 6.07
C ALA A 154 -20.40 -17.72 4.63
N ASP A 155 -19.46 -16.98 4.02
CA ASP A 155 -19.11 -17.09 2.60
C ASP A 155 -17.60 -17.08 2.32
N THR A 156 -16.80 -17.61 3.23
CA THR A 156 -15.31 -17.56 3.16
C THR A 156 -14.79 -18.13 1.83
N ASP A 157 -15.40 -19.18 1.29
CA ASP A 157 -14.96 -19.83 0.06
C ASP A 157 -15.12 -18.94 -1.20
N ALA A 158 -16.14 -18.08 -1.24
CA ALA A 158 -16.33 -17.16 -2.37
C ALA A 158 -15.27 -16.06 -2.39
N TYR A 159 -14.93 -15.52 -1.21
CA TYR A 159 -13.91 -14.48 -1.09
C TYR A 159 -12.49 -15.01 -1.30
N MET A 160 -12.24 -16.27 -0.97
CA MET A 160 -10.97 -16.95 -1.17
C MET A 160 -10.60 -17.15 -2.65
N ARG A 161 -11.57 -17.04 -3.56
CA ARG A 161 -11.34 -17.15 -5.01
C ARG A 161 -10.82 -15.84 -5.63
N ALA A 162 -11.08 -14.70 -4.99
CA ALA A 162 -10.53 -13.43 -5.45
C ALA A 162 -9.02 -13.38 -5.20
N GLU A 163 -8.28 -12.82 -6.14
CA GLU A 163 -6.83 -12.60 -5.96
C GLU A 163 -6.58 -11.42 -5.00
N ILE A 164 -7.49 -10.45 -4.99
CA ILE A 164 -7.44 -9.26 -4.15
C ILE A 164 -8.79 -9.04 -3.49
N LEU A 165 -8.79 -8.83 -2.18
CA LEU A 165 -9.91 -8.28 -1.43
C LEU A 165 -9.65 -6.81 -1.10
N SER A 166 -10.62 -5.95 -1.32
CA SER A 166 -10.46 -4.52 -1.11
C SER A 166 -11.47 -3.94 -0.14
N TYR A 167 -11.00 -2.97 0.62
CA TYR A 167 -11.73 -2.27 1.67
C TYR A 167 -11.49 -0.77 1.54
N SER A 168 -12.47 0.00 1.98
CA SER A 168 -12.36 1.45 2.12
C SER A 168 -12.76 1.90 3.51
N ARG A 169 -12.13 3.00 3.97
CA ARG A 169 -12.53 3.72 5.16
C ARG A 169 -12.70 5.19 4.83
N SER A 170 -13.88 5.71 5.08
CA SER A 170 -14.21 7.11 4.89
C SER A 170 -15.09 7.59 6.04
N ARG A 171 -14.78 8.73 6.64
CA ARG A 171 -15.54 9.34 7.75
C ARG A 171 -15.88 8.38 8.90
N GLY A 172 -14.97 7.47 9.22
CA GLY A 172 -15.16 6.48 10.29
C GLY A 172 -15.98 5.25 9.90
N LEU A 173 -16.52 5.19 8.69
CA LEU A 173 -17.17 4.00 8.16
C LEU A 173 -16.15 3.13 7.45
N PHE A 174 -16.15 1.84 7.75
CA PHE A 174 -15.32 0.82 7.12
C PHE A 174 -16.19 -0.18 6.37
N ALA A 175 -15.89 -0.45 5.12
CA ALA A 175 -16.65 -1.35 4.27
C ALA A 175 -15.78 -1.99 3.19
N GLY A 176 -16.17 -3.19 2.73
CA GLY A 176 -15.66 -3.74 1.49
C GLY A 176 -16.14 -2.92 0.29
N ILE A 177 -15.28 -2.73 -0.68
CA ILE A 177 -15.56 -1.94 -1.88
C ILE A 177 -14.93 -2.60 -3.11
N SER A 178 -15.62 -2.59 -4.25
CA SER A 178 -15.00 -2.94 -5.52
C SER A 178 -14.31 -1.72 -6.14
N LEU A 179 -13.05 -1.89 -6.52
CA LEU A 179 -12.23 -0.88 -7.18
C LEU A 179 -11.88 -1.29 -8.62
N GLU A 180 -12.79 -2.01 -9.28
CA GLU A 180 -12.62 -2.39 -10.68
C GLU A 180 -12.35 -1.17 -11.57
N GLY A 181 -11.43 -1.34 -12.51
CA GLY A 181 -11.00 -0.27 -13.41
C GLY A 181 -9.91 0.64 -12.84
N SER A 182 -9.69 0.63 -11.52
CA SER A 182 -8.54 1.31 -10.91
C SER A 182 -7.24 0.56 -11.21
N THR A 183 -6.14 1.24 -11.04
CA THR A 183 -4.80 0.71 -11.31
C THR A 183 -3.94 0.78 -10.06
N LEU A 184 -3.28 -0.31 -9.74
CA LEU A 184 -2.18 -0.36 -8.77
C LEU A 184 -0.85 -0.50 -9.52
N ARG A 185 0.14 0.27 -9.13
CA ARG A 185 1.50 0.17 -9.67
C ARG A 185 2.56 0.37 -8.61
N PRO A 186 3.74 -0.26 -8.77
CA PRO A 186 4.90 0.08 -7.98
C PRO A 186 5.25 1.57 -8.11
N ASP A 187 5.65 2.17 -7.00
CA ASP A 187 6.15 3.53 -6.93
C ASP A 187 7.66 3.49 -6.75
N GLU A 188 8.38 3.37 -7.87
CA GLU A 188 9.83 3.17 -7.85
C GLU A 188 10.57 4.40 -7.31
N ASP A 189 10.09 5.61 -7.60
CA ASP A 189 10.65 6.84 -7.07
C ASP A 189 10.46 6.92 -5.55
N GLY A 190 9.30 6.49 -5.05
CA GLY A 190 9.04 6.35 -3.63
C GLY A 190 9.94 5.31 -2.97
N ASN A 191 10.18 4.18 -3.62
CA ASN A 191 11.14 3.19 -3.12
C ASN A 191 12.57 3.74 -3.08
N GLU A 192 13.00 4.47 -4.13
CA GLU A 192 14.32 5.10 -4.18
C GLU A 192 14.49 6.14 -3.07
N ALA A 193 13.50 7.02 -2.89
CA ALA A 193 13.49 8.02 -1.83
C ALA A 193 13.55 7.39 -0.43
N LEU A 194 12.77 6.34 -0.20
CA LEU A 194 12.67 5.66 1.09
C LEU A 194 13.96 4.92 1.47
N TYR A 195 14.57 4.20 0.52
CA TYR A 195 15.74 3.34 0.76
C TYR A 195 17.08 4.00 0.40
N GLY A 196 17.07 5.20 -0.18
CA GLY A 196 18.28 5.91 -0.61
C GLY A 196 19.00 5.25 -1.79
N ARG A 197 18.34 4.30 -2.45
CA ARG A 197 18.86 3.59 -3.64
C ARG A 197 17.71 3.01 -4.46
N ARG A 198 17.90 2.89 -5.76
CA ARG A 198 16.90 2.33 -6.65
C ARG A 198 16.67 0.84 -6.37
N LEU A 199 15.50 0.53 -5.85
CA LEU A 199 15.04 -0.83 -5.56
C LEU A 199 13.66 -1.02 -6.16
N SER A 200 13.49 -2.04 -7.02
CA SER A 200 12.16 -2.42 -7.49
C SER A 200 11.35 -3.06 -6.36
N ALA A 201 10.03 -2.96 -6.43
CA ALA A 201 9.13 -3.65 -5.49
C ALA A 201 9.42 -5.15 -5.43
N ARG A 202 9.74 -5.78 -6.57
CA ARG A 202 10.14 -7.18 -6.62
C ARG A 202 11.40 -7.46 -5.81
N THR A 203 12.41 -6.61 -5.90
CA THR A 203 13.66 -6.75 -5.14
C THR A 203 13.41 -6.64 -3.64
N ILE A 204 12.55 -5.70 -3.22
CA ILE A 204 12.21 -5.49 -1.81
C ILE A 204 11.45 -6.70 -1.23
N ILE A 205 10.48 -7.22 -1.98
CA ILE A 205 9.54 -8.25 -1.49
C ILE A 205 10.09 -9.67 -1.68
N ARG A 206 10.72 -9.97 -2.84
CA ARG A 206 11.17 -11.33 -3.21
C ARG A 206 12.68 -11.51 -3.14
N GLY A 207 13.43 -10.42 -3.13
CA GLY A 207 14.89 -10.44 -3.10
C GLY A 207 15.45 -10.40 -1.67
N PRO A 208 16.74 -10.04 -1.54
CA PRO A 208 17.34 -9.74 -0.26
C PRO A 208 16.70 -8.46 0.31
N SER A 209 15.65 -8.66 1.11
CA SER A 209 14.84 -7.58 1.67
C SER A 209 15.71 -6.58 2.42
N PRO A 210 15.60 -5.28 2.16
CA PRO A 210 16.33 -4.26 2.91
C PRO A 210 15.83 -4.23 4.36
N VAL A 211 16.60 -3.61 5.25
CA VAL A 211 16.14 -3.34 6.62
C VAL A 211 14.93 -2.39 6.56
N PRO A 212 13.82 -2.70 7.24
CA PRO A 212 12.67 -1.82 7.26
C PRO A 212 13.03 -0.45 7.86
N PRO A 213 12.61 0.66 7.24
CA PRO A 213 12.78 1.98 7.84
C PRO A 213 11.99 2.10 9.14
N LYS A 214 12.43 2.96 10.06
CA LYS A 214 11.76 3.14 11.36
C LYS A 214 10.28 3.49 11.23
N ALA A 215 9.92 4.31 10.25
CA ALA A 215 8.53 4.69 9.95
C ALA A 215 7.62 3.50 9.59
N ALA A 216 8.19 2.37 9.14
CA ALA A 216 7.43 1.16 8.84
C ALA A 216 7.12 0.30 10.08
N HIS A 217 7.81 0.52 11.20
CA HIS A 217 7.74 -0.36 12.37
C HIS A 217 6.32 -0.42 12.97
N ASP A 218 5.58 0.71 12.97
CA ASP A 218 4.21 0.69 13.49
C ASP A 218 3.29 -0.13 12.60
N LEU A 219 3.32 0.06 11.28
CA LEU A 219 2.55 -0.74 10.32
C LEU A 219 2.87 -2.24 10.44
N ILE A 220 4.15 -2.60 10.40
CA ILE A 220 4.61 -4.00 10.52
C ILE A 220 4.17 -4.57 11.87
N GLY A 221 4.37 -3.83 12.95
CA GLY A 221 3.99 -4.26 14.30
C GLY A 221 2.49 -4.50 14.46
N LYS A 222 1.62 -3.69 13.83
CA LYS A 222 0.17 -3.91 13.81
C LYS A 222 -0.21 -5.16 13.03
N LEU A 223 0.42 -5.38 11.88
CA LEU A 223 0.20 -6.58 11.08
C LEU A 223 0.70 -7.83 11.79
N ASP A 224 1.88 -7.79 12.42
CA ASP A 224 2.44 -8.90 13.22
C ASP A 224 1.55 -9.23 14.43
N ALA A 225 1.01 -8.21 15.11
CA ALA A 225 0.13 -8.42 16.26
C ALA A 225 -1.23 -9.02 15.85
N ALA A 226 -1.78 -8.58 14.71
CA ALA A 226 -3.07 -9.05 14.23
C ALA A 226 -2.97 -10.44 13.57
N SER A 227 -1.87 -10.71 12.86
CA SER A 227 -1.66 -11.96 12.11
C SER A 227 -0.16 -12.27 11.99
N PRO A 228 0.47 -12.92 13.00
CA PRO A 228 1.91 -13.13 13.04
C PRO A 228 2.44 -14.15 12.02
N HIS A 229 1.60 -15.10 11.61
CA HIS A 229 1.97 -16.18 10.69
C HIS A 229 0.86 -16.45 9.68
N LEU A 230 1.25 -16.89 8.46
CA LEU A 230 0.30 -17.40 7.49
C LEU A 230 -0.33 -18.69 8.04
N LYS A 231 -1.65 -18.75 8.06
CA LYS A 231 -2.36 -20.01 8.29
C LYS A 231 -2.58 -20.71 6.95
N ALA A 232 -2.14 -21.96 6.89
CA ALA A 232 -2.37 -22.84 5.76
C ALA A 232 -3.84 -23.23 5.64
#